data_e777fa29ee9bf60e83e9ed56ac496305
#
_entry.id   e777fa29ee9bf60e83e9ed56ac496305
#
_cell.length_a   1.000
_cell.length_b   1.000
_cell.length_c   1.000
_cell.angle_alpha   90.00
_cell.angle_beta   90.00
_cell.angle_gamma   90.00
#
_symmetry.space_group_name_H-M   'P 1'
#
loop_
_entity.id
_entity.type
_entity.pdbx_description
1 polymer ?
#
loop_
_entity_poly.entity_id
_entity_poly.type
_entity_poly.pdbx_seq_one_letter_code
_entity_poly.pdbx_strand_id
1 'polypeptide(L)'
;MLKRTLLLAALTASLPAAAETLPPVEVYVPKPCLSCIDWAEHLRQNGFKVKVTAVEDIDAVKRRLKVPAEVASRMTARVAGYFIEGHVPAEDIKLLLMEKPKARGLAVPGLPMGAPGYEPTGADGSCESGCTIFDPSSGERIPRREFFNTLLVAPDGRTRTWARH
;
A
#
# COMPACT_ATOMS: atom_id res chain seq x y z
N MET A 1 -40.59 27.30 53.75
CA MET A 1 -39.18 26.87 53.61
C MET A 1 -39.01 26.24 52.24
N LEU A 2 -38.45 27.01 51.29
CA LEU A 2 -38.35 26.57 49.87
C LEU A 2 -36.90 26.07 49.62
N LYS A 3 -36.69 24.75 49.47
CA LYS A 3 -35.40 24.16 49.13
C LYS A 3 -35.10 24.38 47.64
N ARG A 4 -34.17 25.24 47.30
CA ARG A 4 -33.63 25.41 45.98
C ARG A 4 -32.61 24.30 45.71
N THR A 5 -32.95 23.37 44.82
CA THR A 5 -32.02 22.37 44.30
C THR A 5 -31.27 22.98 43.13
N LEU A 6 -29.96 23.21 43.29
CA LEU A 6 -29.08 23.60 42.18
C LEU A 6 -28.73 22.35 41.37
N LEU A 7 -29.18 22.29 40.09
CA LEU A 7 -28.70 21.33 39.12
C LEU A 7 -27.35 21.84 38.54
N LEU A 8 -26.27 21.14 38.87
CA LEU A 8 -24.99 21.33 38.21
C LEU A 8 -25.02 20.61 36.85
N ALA A 9 -25.10 21.34 35.75
CA ALA A 9 -24.92 20.81 34.42
C ALA A 9 -23.40 20.63 34.14
N ALA A 10 -22.94 19.38 34.14
CA ALA A 10 -21.56 19.06 33.73
C ALA A 10 -21.43 19.17 32.19
N LEU A 11 -20.75 20.19 31.71
CA LEU A 11 -20.40 20.35 30.31
C LEU A 11 -19.23 19.40 30.00
N THR A 12 -19.51 18.27 29.34
CA THR A 12 -18.45 17.38 28.81
C THR A 12 -17.89 17.99 27.54
N ALA A 13 -16.71 18.61 27.63
CA ALA A 13 -15.96 19.07 26.46
C ALA A 13 -15.37 17.85 25.73
N SER A 14 -15.96 17.48 24.61
CA SER A 14 -15.37 16.50 23.67
C SER A 14 -14.16 17.15 22.99
N LEU A 15 -12.96 16.69 23.33
CA LEU A 15 -11.74 17.05 22.62
C LEU A 15 -11.79 16.44 21.20
N PRO A 16 -11.53 17.22 20.13
CA PRO A 16 -11.42 16.65 18.80
C PRO A 16 -10.23 15.68 18.78
N ALA A 17 -10.48 14.41 18.43
CA ALA A 17 -9.42 13.46 18.15
C ALA A 17 -8.61 14.00 16.96
N ALA A 18 -7.36 14.41 17.20
CA ALA A 18 -6.46 14.77 16.12
C ALA A 18 -6.28 13.54 15.23
N ALA A 19 -6.73 13.62 13.98
CA ALA A 19 -6.46 12.57 13.00
C ALA A 19 -4.95 12.42 12.85
N GLU A 20 -4.41 11.27 13.24
CA GLU A 20 -2.97 10.99 13.15
C GLU A 20 -2.58 11.02 11.68
N THR A 21 -1.75 12.00 11.28
CA THR A 21 -1.34 12.15 9.88
C THR A 21 -0.36 11.04 9.52
N LEU A 22 -0.67 10.31 8.43
CA LEU A 22 0.23 9.27 7.92
C LEU A 22 1.59 9.88 7.54
N PRO A 23 2.71 9.18 7.83
CA PRO A 23 4.03 9.64 7.43
C PRO A 23 4.17 9.70 5.91
N PRO A 24 5.01 10.60 5.37
CA PRO A 24 5.22 10.72 3.94
C PRO A 24 5.89 9.47 3.37
N VAL A 25 5.51 9.13 2.14
CA VAL A 25 6.09 8.02 1.36
C VAL A 25 6.98 8.58 0.25
N GLU A 26 8.22 8.11 0.18
CA GLU A 26 9.14 8.40 -0.91
C GLU A 26 9.19 7.19 -1.85
N VAL A 27 8.70 7.35 -3.07
CA VAL A 27 8.65 6.28 -4.09
C VAL A 27 9.76 6.50 -5.10
N TYR A 28 10.58 5.48 -5.34
CA TYR A 28 11.65 5.46 -6.32
C TYR A 28 11.26 4.55 -7.48
N VAL A 29 11.29 5.07 -8.70
CA VAL A 29 10.83 4.36 -9.90
C VAL A 29 11.87 4.42 -11.00
N PRO A 30 12.04 3.34 -11.80
CA PRO A 30 12.79 3.41 -13.05
C PRO A 30 12.02 4.24 -14.08
N LYS A 31 12.67 4.68 -15.14
CA LYS A 31 12.04 5.38 -16.28
C LYS A 31 11.94 4.43 -17.49
N PRO A 32 10.77 4.34 -18.13
CA PRO A 32 9.42 4.75 -17.71
C PRO A 32 8.74 3.67 -16.86
N CYS A 33 7.79 4.05 -15.97
CA CYS A 33 7.00 3.10 -15.18
C CYS A 33 5.57 3.64 -14.91
N LEU A 34 4.61 3.30 -15.78
CA LEU A 34 3.22 3.75 -15.61
C LEU A 34 2.56 3.11 -14.38
N SER A 35 2.62 1.80 -14.22
CA SER A 35 2.06 1.11 -13.06
C SER A 35 2.61 1.59 -11.70
N CYS A 36 3.86 2.08 -11.67
CA CYS A 36 4.43 2.69 -10.47
C CYS A 36 3.75 4.03 -10.13
N ILE A 37 3.36 4.79 -11.15
CA ILE A 37 2.65 6.07 -10.99
C ILE A 37 1.24 5.80 -10.48
N ASP A 38 0.55 4.81 -11.04
CA ASP A 38 -0.80 4.41 -10.63
C ASP A 38 -0.81 3.88 -9.19
N TRP A 39 0.21 3.12 -8.79
CA TRP A 39 0.36 2.73 -7.39
C TRP A 39 0.62 3.92 -6.46
N ALA A 40 1.43 4.89 -6.88
CA ALA A 40 1.63 6.11 -6.11
C ALA A 40 0.33 6.90 -5.94
N GLU A 41 -0.53 6.90 -6.96
CA GLU A 41 -1.85 7.51 -6.89
C GLU A 41 -2.79 6.74 -5.95
N HIS A 42 -2.79 5.40 -6.01
CA HIS A 42 -3.48 4.57 -5.02
C HIS A 42 -3.11 4.95 -3.57
N LEU A 43 -1.82 5.17 -3.29
CA LEU A 43 -1.40 5.60 -1.96
C LEU A 43 -1.94 7.00 -1.60
N ARG A 44 -1.97 7.95 -2.56
CA ARG A 44 -2.53 9.30 -2.31
C ARG A 44 -4.02 9.24 -2.00
N GLN A 45 -4.78 8.46 -2.77
CA GLN A 45 -6.22 8.23 -2.55
C GLN A 45 -6.50 7.61 -1.18
N ASN A 46 -5.52 6.88 -0.63
CA ASN A 46 -5.58 6.29 0.71
C ASN A 46 -4.97 7.17 1.82
N GLY A 47 -4.73 8.46 1.54
CA GLY A 47 -4.36 9.46 2.53
C GLY A 47 -2.86 9.65 2.77
N PHE A 48 -2.00 8.97 2.00
CA PHE A 48 -0.56 9.20 2.10
C PHE A 48 -0.11 10.45 1.33
N LYS A 49 0.85 11.19 1.88
CA LYS A 49 1.61 12.19 1.12
C LYS A 49 2.72 11.47 0.37
N VAL A 50 2.67 11.47 -0.97
CA VAL A 50 3.58 10.68 -1.80
C VAL A 50 4.45 11.57 -2.67
N LYS A 51 5.78 11.41 -2.57
CA LYS A 51 6.77 11.97 -3.46
C LYS A 51 7.31 10.86 -4.36
N VAL A 52 7.18 11.03 -5.68
CA VAL A 52 7.75 10.11 -6.68
C VAL A 52 9.06 10.68 -7.21
N THR A 53 10.09 9.87 -7.24
CA THR A 53 11.43 10.22 -7.76
C THR A 53 11.85 9.17 -8.79
N ALA A 54 11.99 9.60 -10.03
CA ALA A 54 12.56 8.76 -11.08
C ALA A 54 14.08 8.62 -10.88
N VAL A 55 14.59 7.40 -10.97
CA VAL A 55 16.01 7.08 -10.77
C VAL A 55 16.56 6.31 -11.95
N GLU A 56 17.84 6.50 -12.25
CA GLU A 56 18.53 5.76 -13.32
C GLU A 56 18.91 4.34 -12.86
N ASP A 57 19.33 4.19 -11.60
CA ASP A 57 19.70 2.90 -10.98
C ASP A 57 18.78 2.60 -9.79
N ILE A 58 17.70 1.87 -10.04
CA ILE A 58 16.79 1.41 -9.00
C ILE A 58 17.45 0.38 -8.08
N ASP A 59 18.41 -0.40 -8.59
CA ASP A 59 19.11 -1.41 -7.80
C ASP A 59 20.02 -0.77 -6.75
N ALA A 60 20.61 0.39 -7.04
CA ALA A 60 21.32 1.17 -6.02
C ALA A 60 20.40 1.59 -4.87
N VAL A 61 19.16 1.97 -5.17
CA VAL A 61 18.15 2.28 -4.14
C VAL A 61 17.82 1.04 -3.31
N LYS A 62 17.57 -0.10 -3.97
CA LYS A 62 17.28 -1.38 -3.30
C LYS A 62 18.42 -1.81 -2.38
N ARG A 63 19.65 -1.74 -2.84
CA ARG A 63 20.85 -2.03 -2.02
C ARG A 63 20.92 -1.12 -0.80
N ARG A 64 20.71 0.19 -0.96
CA ARG A 64 20.71 1.17 0.13
C ARG A 64 19.64 0.87 1.18
N LEU A 65 18.44 0.48 0.74
CA LEU A 65 17.31 0.14 1.61
C LEU A 65 17.35 -1.31 2.10
N LYS A 66 18.36 -2.08 1.69
CA LYS A 66 18.56 -3.49 2.06
C LYS A 66 17.37 -4.38 1.69
N VAL A 67 16.79 -4.13 0.50
CA VAL A 67 15.77 -4.98 -0.09
C VAL A 67 16.42 -6.30 -0.52
N PRO A 68 15.96 -7.46 -0.05
CA PRO A 68 16.47 -8.74 -0.51
C PRO A 68 16.13 -8.98 -2.00
N ALA A 69 17.04 -9.60 -2.74
CA ALA A 69 16.86 -9.84 -4.17
C ALA A 69 15.63 -10.74 -4.46
N GLU A 70 15.33 -11.65 -3.55
CA GLU A 70 14.23 -12.64 -3.67
C GLU A 70 12.84 -11.98 -3.65
N VAL A 71 12.73 -10.77 -3.11
CA VAL A 71 11.47 -10.02 -3.05
C VAL A 71 11.48 -8.77 -3.92
N ALA A 72 12.54 -8.57 -4.71
CA ALA A 72 12.68 -7.41 -5.56
C ALA A 72 11.56 -7.32 -6.61
N SER A 73 11.05 -6.13 -6.83
CA SER A 73 10.01 -5.80 -7.79
C SER A 73 10.45 -4.61 -8.66
N ARG A 74 9.53 -3.95 -9.36
CA ARG A 74 9.84 -2.86 -10.28
C ARG A 74 10.20 -1.55 -9.61
N MET A 75 9.65 -1.30 -8.41
CA MET A 75 9.82 -0.04 -7.68
C MET A 75 10.04 -0.29 -6.21
N THR A 76 10.60 0.70 -5.55
CA THR A 76 10.88 0.65 -4.11
C THR A 76 10.43 1.96 -3.49
N ALA A 77 9.80 1.91 -2.33
CA ALA A 77 9.48 3.10 -1.56
C ALA A 77 10.05 3.02 -0.13
N ARG A 78 10.05 4.15 0.55
CA ARG A 78 10.42 4.29 1.95
C ARG A 78 9.32 5.02 2.72
N VAL A 79 8.94 4.49 3.87
CA VAL A 79 7.99 5.11 4.80
C VAL A 79 8.39 4.80 6.24
N ALA A 80 8.53 5.82 7.08
CA ALA A 80 8.84 5.68 8.52
C ALA A 80 9.98 4.69 8.84
N GLY A 81 11.01 4.61 7.98
CA GLY A 81 12.15 3.71 8.14
C GLY A 81 12.00 2.32 7.52
N TYR A 82 10.79 1.92 7.13
CA TYR A 82 10.53 0.69 6.38
C TYR A 82 10.72 0.90 4.87
N PHE A 83 11.19 -0.12 4.17
CA PHE A 83 11.03 -0.17 2.72
C PHE A 83 9.66 -0.78 2.36
N ILE A 84 9.13 -0.37 1.23
CA ILE A 84 7.97 -0.98 0.58
C ILE A 84 8.41 -1.35 -0.83
N GLU A 85 8.32 -2.62 -1.17
CA GLU A 85 8.78 -3.15 -2.45
C GLU A 85 7.60 -3.67 -3.27
N GLY A 86 7.46 -3.15 -4.49
CA GLY A 86 6.36 -3.51 -5.38
C GLY A 86 5.01 -2.90 -4.98
N HIS A 87 3.94 -3.46 -5.50
CA HIS A 87 2.58 -2.94 -5.44
C HIS A 87 1.85 -3.33 -4.14
N VAL A 88 2.44 -3.01 -2.99
CA VAL A 88 1.85 -3.29 -1.67
C VAL A 88 0.58 -2.45 -1.47
N PRO A 89 -0.55 -3.06 -1.09
CA PRO A 89 -1.78 -2.33 -0.78
C PRO A 89 -1.59 -1.29 0.34
N ALA A 90 -2.27 -0.14 0.21
CA ALA A 90 -2.18 0.94 1.18
C ALA A 90 -2.59 0.50 2.59
N GLU A 91 -3.57 -0.39 2.71
CA GLU A 91 -4.05 -0.91 3.99
C GLU A 91 -2.98 -1.73 4.72
N ASP A 92 -2.18 -2.52 3.98
CA ASP A 92 -1.06 -3.27 4.55
C ASP A 92 0.02 -2.34 5.10
N ILE A 93 0.27 -1.22 4.39
CA ILE A 93 1.22 -0.21 4.84
C ILE A 93 0.69 0.50 6.10
N LYS A 94 -0.60 0.82 6.15
CA LYS A 94 -1.23 1.40 7.35
C LYS A 94 -1.12 0.46 8.55
N LEU A 95 -1.38 -0.84 8.34
CA LEU A 95 -1.24 -1.85 9.37
C LEU A 95 0.21 -1.96 9.87
N LEU A 96 1.19 -1.96 8.95
CA LEU A 96 2.62 -1.91 9.29
C LEU A 96 2.97 -0.72 10.17
N LEU A 97 2.46 0.47 9.82
CA LEU A 97 2.71 1.71 10.56
C LEU A 97 2.03 1.72 11.92
N MET A 98 0.90 1.06 12.06
CA MET A 98 0.18 0.91 13.33
C MET A 98 0.86 -0.10 14.24
N GLU A 99 1.20 -1.28 13.74
CA GLU A 99 1.80 -2.36 14.54
C GLU A 99 3.28 -2.14 14.84
N LYS A 100 3.99 -1.40 13.99
CA LYS A 100 5.43 -1.09 14.11
C LYS A 100 6.31 -2.30 14.42
N PRO A 101 6.14 -3.42 13.67
CA PRO A 101 6.91 -4.63 13.95
C PRO A 101 8.40 -4.40 13.72
N LYS A 102 9.24 -5.21 14.38
CA LYS A 102 10.68 -5.25 14.10
C LYS A 102 10.91 -5.93 12.75
N ALA A 103 10.92 -5.14 11.66
CA ALA A 103 11.04 -5.60 10.28
C ALA A 103 11.87 -4.63 9.46
N ARG A 104 12.33 -5.05 8.26
CA ARG A 104 12.91 -4.16 7.26
C ARG A 104 11.83 -3.46 6.44
N GLY A 105 10.73 -4.14 6.15
CA GLY A 105 9.64 -3.61 5.34
C GLY A 105 8.65 -4.67 4.85
N LEU A 106 7.82 -4.26 3.88
CA LEU A 106 6.88 -5.11 3.17
C LEU A 106 7.27 -5.27 1.71
N ALA A 107 6.87 -6.40 1.12
CA ALA A 107 7.08 -6.67 -0.30
C ALA A 107 5.90 -7.40 -0.95
N VAL A 108 5.56 -7.03 -2.17
CA VAL A 108 4.79 -7.80 -3.13
C VAL A 108 5.72 -8.14 -4.28
N PRO A 109 6.30 -9.36 -4.31
CA PRO A 109 7.22 -9.76 -5.37
C PRO A 109 6.53 -9.82 -6.73
N GLY A 110 7.27 -9.50 -7.77
CA GLY A 110 6.74 -9.52 -9.14
C GLY A 110 5.77 -8.37 -9.42
N LEU A 111 4.78 -8.66 -10.25
CA LEU A 111 3.71 -7.73 -10.64
C LEU A 111 2.41 -8.53 -10.82
N PRO A 112 1.76 -8.96 -9.74
CA PRO A 112 0.53 -9.74 -9.84
C PRO A 112 -0.61 -8.88 -10.38
N MET A 113 -1.34 -9.44 -11.35
CA MET A 113 -2.50 -8.77 -11.95
C MET A 113 -3.60 -8.58 -10.90
N GLY A 114 -4.09 -7.35 -10.77
CA GLY A 114 -5.05 -6.96 -9.74
C GLY A 114 -4.43 -6.37 -8.48
N ALA A 115 -3.09 -6.33 -8.38
CA ALA A 115 -2.44 -5.52 -7.35
C ALA A 115 -2.70 -4.02 -7.60
N PRO A 116 -2.75 -3.17 -6.56
CA PRO A 116 -3.03 -1.74 -6.69
C PRO A 116 -2.10 -1.06 -7.70
N GLY A 117 -2.66 -0.33 -8.68
CA GLY A 117 -1.92 0.28 -9.79
C GLY A 117 -1.50 -0.70 -10.88
N TYR A 118 -1.96 -1.95 -10.82
CA TYR A 118 -1.87 -2.94 -11.89
C TYR A 118 -3.19 -3.72 -12.00
N GLU A 119 -4.28 -2.98 -11.84
CA GLU A 119 -5.60 -3.52 -12.11
C GLU A 119 -5.78 -3.70 -13.63
N PRO A 120 -6.45 -4.76 -14.07
CA PRO A 120 -6.82 -4.88 -15.48
C PRO A 120 -7.76 -3.73 -15.85
N THR A 121 -7.29 -2.82 -16.67
CA THR A 121 -8.13 -1.77 -17.27
C THR A 121 -9.08 -2.42 -18.25
N GLY A 122 -10.29 -2.70 -17.81
CA GLY A 122 -11.13 -3.61 -18.55
C GLY A 122 -12.39 -3.05 -19.17
N ALA A 123 -12.81 -1.83 -18.85
CA ALA A 123 -14.06 -1.29 -19.39
C ALA A 123 -13.91 -0.69 -20.79
N ASP A 124 -12.71 -0.35 -21.21
CA ASP A 124 -12.42 0.36 -22.47
C ASP A 124 -11.71 -0.48 -23.54
N GLY A 125 -11.52 -1.79 -23.30
CA GLY A 125 -10.90 -2.69 -24.26
C GLY A 125 -9.41 -2.53 -24.47
N SER A 126 -8.71 -1.80 -23.58
CA SER A 126 -7.26 -1.56 -23.69
C SER A 126 -6.37 -2.76 -23.35
N CYS A 127 -6.95 -3.88 -22.99
CA CYS A 127 -6.22 -5.12 -22.73
C CYS A 127 -6.25 -6.05 -23.92
N GLU A 128 -5.10 -6.26 -24.57
CA GLU A 128 -4.98 -7.06 -25.79
C GLU A 128 -5.38 -8.53 -25.61
N SER A 129 -5.11 -9.18 -24.48
CA SER A 129 -5.62 -10.52 -24.17
C SER A 129 -5.31 -10.94 -22.73
N GLY A 130 -6.16 -11.77 -22.13
CA GLY A 130 -5.90 -12.41 -20.84
C GLY A 130 -6.18 -11.56 -19.58
N CYS A 131 -6.66 -10.32 -19.72
CA CYS A 131 -7.02 -9.47 -18.59
C CYS A 131 -8.43 -9.72 -18.05
N THR A 132 -9.23 -10.48 -18.76
CA THR A 132 -10.56 -10.88 -18.32
C THR A 132 -10.71 -12.39 -18.40
N ILE A 133 -11.56 -12.94 -17.54
CA ILE A 133 -12.03 -14.33 -17.58
C ILE A 133 -13.54 -14.34 -17.79
N PHE A 134 -14.06 -15.40 -18.40
CA PHE A 134 -15.49 -15.61 -18.50
C PHE A 134 -16.01 -16.12 -17.16
N ASP A 135 -17.00 -15.45 -16.60
CA ASP A 135 -17.71 -15.91 -15.41
C ASP A 135 -18.97 -16.68 -15.82
N PRO A 136 -19.00 -18.01 -15.63
CA PRO A 136 -20.14 -18.82 -16.01
C PRO A 136 -21.42 -18.50 -15.21
N SER A 137 -21.29 -17.88 -14.03
CA SER A 137 -22.43 -17.58 -13.15
C SER A 137 -23.18 -16.34 -13.59
N SER A 138 -22.47 -15.31 -14.09
CA SER A 138 -23.06 -14.08 -14.60
C SER A 138 -23.20 -14.04 -16.12
N GLY A 139 -22.47 -14.90 -16.85
CA GLY A 139 -22.37 -14.87 -18.32
C GLY A 139 -21.52 -13.70 -18.86
N GLU A 140 -20.82 -12.99 -17.99
CA GLU A 140 -20.04 -11.81 -18.35
C GLU A 140 -18.54 -12.08 -18.31
N ARG A 141 -17.75 -11.19 -18.91
CA ARG A 141 -16.31 -11.16 -18.75
C ARG A 141 -15.96 -10.24 -17.58
N ILE A 142 -15.32 -10.82 -16.56
CA ILE A 142 -14.87 -10.10 -15.38
C ILE A 142 -13.36 -9.88 -15.42
N PRO A 143 -12.82 -8.83 -14.78
CA PRO A 143 -11.40 -8.60 -14.68
C PRO A 143 -10.68 -9.80 -14.05
N ARG A 144 -9.63 -10.28 -14.72
CA ARG A 144 -8.74 -11.30 -14.14
C ARG A 144 -7.97 -10.72 -12.98
N ARG A 145 -7.95 -11.45 -11.87
CA ARG A 145 -7.13 -11.13 -10.70
C ARG A 145 -6.30 -12.34 -10.32
N GLU A 146 -5.09 -12.10 -9.89
CA GLU A 146 -4.19 -13.12 -9.36
C GLU A 146 -4.18 -13.02 -7.84
N PHE A 147 -4.22 -14.17 -7.16
CA PHE A 147 -3.97 -14.19 -5.72
C PHE A 147 -2.50 -13.88 -5.46
N PHE A 148 -2.24 -12.98 -4.53
CA PHE A 148 -0.88 -12.64 -4.14
C PHE A 148 -0.78 -12.42 -2.63
N ASN A 149 0.45 -12.46 -2.13
CA ASN A 149 0.73 -12.20 -0.72
C ASN A 149 1.56 -10.93 -0.59
N THR A 150 1.21 -10.11 0.38
CA THR A 150 2.16 -9.17 0.95
C THR A 150 3.04 -9.92 1.95
N LEU A 151 4.35 -9.77 1.80
CA LEU A 151 5.35 -10.40 2.65
C LEU A 151 5.94 -9.38 3.61
N LEU A 152 6.07 -9.72 4.89
CA LEU A 152 6.90 -9.00 5.84
C LEU A 152 8.34 -9.52 5.76
N VAL A 153 9.30 -8.61 5.64
CA VAL A 153 10.73 -8.93 5.59
C VAL A 153 11.35 -8.63 6.95
N ALA A 154 11.78 -9.67 7.64
CA ALA A 154 12.40 -9.59 8.95
C ALA A 154 13.80 -8.94 8.90
N PRO A 155 14.39 -8.54 10.05
CA PRO A 155 15.73 -7.94 10.08
C PRO A 155 16.85 -8.84 9.53
N ASP A 156 16.70 -10.14 9.60
CA ASP A 156 17.62 -11.13 9.06
C ASP A 156 17.40 -11.44 7.56
N GLY A 157 16.37 -10.81 6.94
CA GLY A 157 16.02 -11.01 5.53
C GLY A 157 14.99 -12.10 5.28
N ARG A 158 14.68 -12.94 6.27
CA ARG A 158 13.62 -13.95 6.12
C ARG A 158 12.26 -13.28 5.92
N THR A 159 11.38 -13.97 5.17
CA THR A 159 10.04 -13.48 4.84
C THR A 159 8.98 -14.32 5.53
N ARG A 160 7.85 -13.68 5.83
CA ARG A 160 6.60 -14.36 6.20
C ARG A 160 5.42 -13.64 5.55
N THR A 161 4.34 -14.36 5.34
CA THR A 161 3.09 -13.74 4.87
C THR A 161 2.62 -12.71 5.91
N TRP A 162 2.36 -11.48 5.41
CA TRP A 162 1.77 -10.38 6.15
C TRP A 162 0.26 -10.35 5.91
N ALA A 163 -0.15 -10.33 4.63
CA ALA A 163 -1.54 -10.36 4.21
C ALA A 163 -1.69 -11.21 2.94
N ARG A 164 -2.92 -11.65 2.66
CA ARG A 164 -3.32 -12.39 1.44
C ARG A 164 -4.39 -11.61 0.72
N HIS A 165 -4.28 -11.53 -0.60
CA HIS A 165 -5.17 -10.78 -1.48
C HIS A 165 -5.69 -11.61 -2.61
#